data_efaa218254883962d9025a8eeb5cff3f
#
_entry.id   efaa218254883962d9025a8eeb5cff3f
#
_cell.length_a   1.000
_cell.length_b   1.000
_cell.length_c   1.000
_cell.angle_alpha   90.00
_cell.angle_beta   90.00
_cell.angle_gamma   90.00
#
_symmetry.space_group_name_H-M   'P 1'
#
loop_
_entity.id
_entity.type
_entity.pdbx_description
1 polymer ?
#
loop_
_entity_poly.entity_id
_entity_poly.type
_entity_poly.pdbx_seq_one_letter_code
_entity_poly.pdbx_strand_id
1 'polypeptide(L)'
;MARLEGRRWSPRPEALVRRGITVPAWGSPGAVCPKNQITPSLVPCVLLALAGFLCASAVALAQTDVNDVHVQAHEVEKPKAPPKENVVTTKDGLTTRVRPLKVDVDLVLVPVTITDPMNRLVTGLEKENFQLFEGSSAQEIRSFSSEDAPVSLGVIFDSSGSMSSKMDRAKEAVVEFFKTANPQDEFFMITFSDEPETVSEFTNSVDEIQNKLIFAIPKHRTALLDAIYMGVSKMRQAKFAKKALLIISDGGDNHSRYTENEIKSVVKEADVMIYAIGIYDRYASAMEERLGPQLLSEITELTGGRAFTIDNPNDLADVATKIGVELRNQYVLGYRPAKVVRDGKWRKIKVKLLPPKGLPPLRVYARTGYYAPVE
;
A
#
# COMPACT_ATOMS: atom_id res chain seq x y z
N MET A 1 -52.45 29.60 37.23
CA MET A 1 -52.96 28.75 38.33
C MET A 1 -52.64 27.31 38.06
N ALA A 2 -52.04 26.66 38.99
CA ALA A 2 -51.76 25.28 39.29
C ALA A 2 -50.26 24.92 39.25
N ARG A 3 -49.72 24.94 40.45
CA ARG A 3 -48.50 24.28 40.94
C ARG A 3 -48.71 22.77 41.04
N LEU A 4 -47.70 21.96 40.79
CA LEU A 4 -47.42 20.70 41.44
C LEU A 4 -45.90 20.44 41.20
N GLU A 5 -45.06 20.68 42.12
CA GLU A 5 -44.55 19.85 43.25
C GLU A 5 -43.69 18.67 42.82
N GLY A 6 -42.43 18.82 43.21
CA GLY A 6 -41.32 17.94 43.05
C GLY A 6 -41.41 16.63 43.87
N ARG A 7 -40.68 15.61 43.37
CA ARG A 7 -40.19 14.52 44.22
C ARG A 7 -38.72 14.25 43.90
N ARG A 8 -37.93 14.52 44.90
CA ARG A 8 -36.56 14.00 45.03
C ARG A 8 -36.65 12.52 45.38
N TRP A 9 -35.93 11.70 44.65
CA TRP A 9 -35.65 10.35 45.06
C TRP A 9 -34.18 10.26 45.47
N SER A 10 -33.96 9.93 46.77
CA SER A 10 -32.70 9.52 47.36
C SER A 10 -32.65 8.02 47.49
N PRO A 11 -31.58 7.33 47.12
CA PRO A 11 -31.45 5.92 47.47
C PRO A 11 -30.77 5.77 48.84
N ARG A 12 -31.38 4.95 49.70
CA ARG A 12 -30.81 4.47 50.95
C ARG A 12 -29.82 3.31 50.71
N PRO A 13 -28.82 3.09 51.58
CA PRO A 13 -27.91 1.96 51.53
C PRO A 13 -28.48 0.79 52.34
N GLU A 14 -28.45 -0.42 51.80
CA GLU A 14 -28.54 -1.68 52.53
C GLU A 14 -27.25 -2.45 52.34
N ALA A 15 -26.52 -2.58 53.35
CA ALA A 15 -26.19 -3.59 54.36
C ALA A 15 -25.73 -4.96 53.80
N LEU A 16 -24.43 -5.14 53.92
CA LEU A 16 -23.63 -6.30 54.37
C LEU A 16 -24.33 -7.70 54.43
N VAL A 17 -23.76 -8.62 53.67
CA VAL A 17 -23.57 -10.00 54.17
C VAL A 17 -22.15 -10.44 53.85
N ARG A 18 -21.33 -10.59 54.91
CA ARG A 18 -20.05 -11.29 54.95
C ARG A 18 -20.29 -12.78 54.76
N ARG A 19 -19.55 -13.39 53.82
CA ARG A 19 -19.14 -14.81 53.97
C ARG A 19 -17.68 -14.91 53.70
N GLY A 20 -16.96 -15.32 54.76
CA GLY A 20 -15.56 -15.56 54.81
C GLY A 20 -15.19 -16.83 54.05
N ILE A 21 -14.11 -16.71 53.31
CA ILE A 21 -13.31 -17.87 52.91
C ILE A 21 -11.89 -17.55 53.34
N THR A 22 -11.43 -18.35 54.28
CA THR A 22 -10.10 -18.42 54.86
C THR A 22 -9.05 -18.84 53.84
N VAL A 23 -7.97 -18.05 53.76
CA VAL A 23 -6.73 -18.39 53.06
C VAL A 23 -5.80 -19.10 54.07
N PRO A 24 -5.24 -20.24 53.75
CA PRO A 24 -4.16 -20.78 54.58
C PRO A 24 -2.81 -20.19 54.13
N ALA A 25 -2.13 -19.59 55.06
CA ALA A 25 -0.73 -19.24 55.00
C ALA A 25 0.14 -20.51 55.14
N TRP A 26 1.07 -20.68 54.23
CA TRP A 26 2.27 -21.55 54.42
C TRP A 26 3.43 -20.73 53.87
N GLY A 27 4.37 -20.32 54.61
CA GLY A 27 5.41 -20.93 55.40
C GLY A 27 6.62 -21.16 54.50
N SER A 28 7.56 -20.16 54.41
CA SER A 28 8.96 -20.45 54.05
C SER A 28 9.63 -21.11 55.29
N PRO A 29 10.65 -21.99 55.15
CA PRO A 29 11.99 -21.60 54.75
C PRO A 29 12.85 -22.68 54.07
N GLY A 30 13.88 -22.23 53.33
CA GLY A 30 15.24 -22.75 53.39
C GLY A 30 15.53 -24.15 52.83
N ALA A 31 16.22 -24.22 51.69
CA ALA A 31 17.23 -25.22 51.37
C ALA A 31 18.10 -24.73 50.22
N VAL A 32 19.26 -24.20 50.50
CA VAL A 32 20.58 -24.77 50.27
C VAL A 32 20.83 -25.35 48.88
N CYS A 33 21.62 -24.61 48.13
CA CYS A 33 22.30 -24.96 46.90
C CYS A 33 23.33 -26.11 47.14
N PRO A 34 23.56 -27.03 46.21
CA PRO A 34 24.88 -27.52 45.99
C PRO A 34 25.48 -27.06 44.66
N LYS A 35 26.61 -26.40 44.78
CA LYS A 35 27.60 -26.19 43.73
C LYS A 35 28.11 -27.54 43.24
N ASN A 36 28.00 -27.82 41.96
CA ASN A 36 28.81 -28.83 41.30
C ASN A 36 29.78 -28.15 40.36
N GLN A 37 31.01 -28.06 40.81
CA GLN A 37 32.19 -27.76 40.00
C GLN A 37 32.52 -29.04 39.21
N ILE A 38 32.68 -28.92 37.91
CA ILE A 38 33.38 -29.91 37.11
C ILE A 38 34.57 -29.22 36.49
N THR A 39 35.72 -29.67 36.92
CA THR A 39 37.07 -29.31 36.50
C THR A 39 37.39 -29.72 35.08
N PRO A 40 38.32 -29.02 34.39
CA PRO A 40 38.75 -29.36 33.04
C PRO A 40 39.76 -30.48 33.06
N SER A 41 39.56 -31.54 32.28
CA SER A 41 40.55 -32.55 31.99
C SER A 41 41.29 -32.21 30.69
N LEU A 42 42.55 -31.90 30.92
CA LEU A 42 43.65 -31.97 29.93
C LEU A 42 43.92 -33.45 29.57
N VAL A 43 44.16 -33.75 28.30
CA VAL A 43 45.04 -34.85 27.86
C VAL A 43 45.00 -35.04 26.34
N PRO A 44 46.06 -35.61 25.73
CA PRO A 44 47.31 -35.02 25.32
C PRO A 44 47.53 -35.12 23.80
N CYS A 45 48.59 -34.42 23.38
CA CYS A 45 49.28 -34.61 22.10
C CYS A 45 49.69 -36.05 21.82
N VAL A 46 49.39 -36.57 20.65
CA VAL A 46 50.19 -37.63 20.00
C VAL A 46 50.66 -37.15 18.64
N LEU A 47 51.93 -36.92 18.59
CA LEU A 47 52.74 -36.81 17.37
C LEU A 47 52.79 -38.17 16.65
N LEU A 48 52.57 -38.18 15.37
CA LEU A 48 53.15 -39.17 14.46
C LEU A 48 53.49 -38.50 13.15
N ALA A 49 54.77 -38.32 12.99
CA ALA A 49 55.41 -37.97 11.73
C ALA A 49 55.57 -39.25 10.87
N LEU A 50 55.51 -39.12 9.58
CA LEU A 50 56.48 -39.64 8.61
C LEU A 50 55.90 -39.96 7.25
N ALA A 51 56.65 -39.56 6.27
CA ALA A 51 56.78 -40.01 4.89
C ALA A 51 55.74 -39.36 3.92
N GLY A 52 56.02 -38.41 3.09
CA GLY A 52 57.10 -38.39 2.09
C GLY A 52 56.57 -38.95 0.76
N PHE A 53 56.06 -38.01 -0.10
CA PHE A 53 56.13 -38.28 -1.53
C PHE A 53 56.27 -36.93 -2.28
N LEU A 54 57.50 -36.77 -2.83
CA LEU A 54 57.77 -35.71 -3.79
C LEU A 54 56.90 -35.93 -5.04
N CYS A 55 56.13 -34.93 -5.41
CA CYS A 55 55.75 -34.76 -6.81
C CYS A 55 55.96 -33.28 -7.15
N ALA A 56 57.09 -33.03 -7.81
CA ALA A 56 57.41 -31.74 -8.38
C ALA A 56 56.49 -31.48 -9.56
N SER A 57 55.56 -30.53 -9.38
CA SER A 57 54.85 -29.93 -10.50
C SER A 57 55.24 -28.47 -10.58
N ALA A 58 55.94 -28.12 -11.66
CA ALA A 58 56.37 -26.78 -11.99
C ALA A 58 55.20 -25.80 -12.00
N VAL A 59 55.18 -24.87 -11.07
CA VAL A 59 54.29 -23.68 -11.15
C VAL A 59 55.02 -22.68 -12.03
N ALA A 60 54.57 -22.54 -13.28
CA ALA A 60 54.94 -21.43 -14.13
C ALA A 60 54.30 -20.16 -13.53
N LEU A 61 55.13 -19.29 -12.98
CA LEU A 61 54.78 -17.92 -12.63
C LEU A 61 54.54 -17.14 -13.94
N ALA A 62 53.30 -17.03 -14.34
CA ALA A 62 52.89 -16.04 -15.32
C ALA A 62 52.82 -14.69 -14.59
N GLN A 63 53.87 -13.88 -14.75
CA GLN A 63 53.81 -12.45 -14.46
C GLN A 63 52.89 -11.82 -15.50
N THR A 64 51.67 -11.48 -15.09
CA THR A 64 50.80 -10.61 -15.89
C THR A 64 51.26 -9.18 -15.65
N ASP A 65 51.88 -8.60 -16.66
CA ASP A 65 52.17 -7.18 -16.76
C ASP A 65 50.83 -6.39 -16.72
N VAL A 66 50.69 -5.51 -15.71
CA VAL A 66 49.47 -4.73 -15.45
C VAL A 66 49.38 -3.50 -16.37
N ASN A 67 50.19 -3.38 -17.40
CA ASN A 67 50.32 -2.18 -18.23
C ASN A 67 49.74 -2.30 -19.66
N ASP A 68 49.02 -3.35 -20.00
CA ASP A 68 48.41 -3.45 -21.33
C ASP A 68 46.88 -3.36 -21.27
N VAL A 69 46.39 -2.22 -20.79
CA VAL A 69 44.99 -1.83 -21.00
C VAL A 69 44.88 -1.28 -22.42
N HIS A 70 44.69 -2.17 -23.37
CA HIS A 70 44.23 -1.79 -24.70
C HIS A 70 42.78 -1.29 -24.56
N VAL A 71 42.63 0.03 -24.42
CA VAL A 71 41.32 0.70 -24.62
C VAL A 71 41.03 0.61 -26.11
N GLN A 72 40.29 -0.42 -26.51
CA GLN A 72 39.62 -0.40 -27.80
C GLN A 72 38.59 0.75 -27.71
N ALA A 73 38.86 1.82 -28.45
CA ALA A 73 37.87 2.86 -28.68
C ALA A 73 36.62 2.19 -29.23
N HIS A 74 35.56 2.12 -28.42
CA HIS A 74 34.23 1.83 -28.94
C HIS A 74 33.92 2.93 -29.95
N GLU A 75 33.92 2.55 -31.21
CA GLU A 75 33.40 3.36 -32.28
C GLU A 75 31.97 3.76 -31.89
N VAL A 76 31.79 5.05 -31.64
CA VAL A 76 30.45 5.60 -31.32
C VAL A 76 29.60 5.32 -32.54
N GLU A 77 28.71 4.34 -32.43
CA GLU A 77 27.72 4.07 -33.46
C GLU A 77 27.04 5.39 -33.79
N LYS A 78 27.19 5.84 -35.01
CA LYS A 78 26.46 7.00 -35.54
C LYS A 78 24.99 6.80 -35.27
N PRO A 79 24.26 7.86 -34.85
CA PRO A 79 22.82 7.77 -34.60
C PRO A 79 22.16 7.08 -35.79
N LYS A 80 21.50 5.96 -35.51
CA LYS A 80 20.73 5.23 -36.51
C LYS A 80 19.77 6.21 -37.19
N ALA A 81 19.87 6.25 -38.51
CA ALA A 81 18.98 7.06 -39.34
C ALA A 81 17.51 6.82 -38.93
N PRO A 82 16.64 7.84 -38.99
CA PRO A 82 15.25 7.68 -38.62
C PRO A 82 14.61 6.51 -39.40
N PRO A 83 13.65 5.79 -38.80
CA PRO A 83 13.05 4.62 -39.44
C PRO A 83 12.53 5.01 -40.82
N LYS A 84 12.91 4.23 -41.83
CA LYS A 84 12.45 4.43 -43.21
C LYS A 84 10.93 4.47 -43.21
N GLU A 85 10.36 5.55 -43.72
CA GLU A 85 8.93 5.72 -43.99
C GLU A 85 8.45 4.48 -44.74
N ASN A 86 7.42 3.82 -44.24
CA ASN A 86 6.73 2.76 -44.97
C ASN A 86 6.02 3.34 -46.20
N VAL A 87 6.66 3.25 -47.34
CA VAL A 87 6.06 3.64 -48.64
C VAL A 87 5.29 2.42 -49.13
N VAL A 88 3.99 2.46 -49.06
CA VAL A 88 3.11 1.48 -49.69
C VAL A 88 2.88 1.95 -51.15
N THR A 89 3.49 1.23 -52.10
CA THR A 89 3.30 1.48 -53.54
C THR A 89 2.10 0.66 -54.01
N THR A 90 1.02 1.33 -54.41
CA THR A 90 -0.10 0.70 -55.09
C THR A 90 0.23 0.48 -56.57
N LYS A 91 -0.39 -0.53 -57.22
CA LYS A 91 -0.14 -0.93 -58.61
C LYS A 91 -0.35 0.17 -59.68
N ASP A 92 -0.91 1.30 -59.30
CA ASP A 92 -1.18 2.45 -60.17
C ASP A 92 -0.18 3.60 -60.03
N GLY A 93 1.00 3.39 -59.43
CA GLY A 93 2.06 4.38 -59.38
C GLY A 93 1.82 5.60 -58.50
N LEU A 94 0.73 5.65 -57.76
CA LEU A 94 0.45 6.71 -56.79
C LEU A 94 1.12 6.41 -55.43
N THR A 95 2.15 7.16 -55.10
CA THR A 95 2.80 7.13 -53.81
C THR A 95 2.05 7.99 -52.80
N THR A 96 1.24 7.37 -51.97
CA THR A 96 0.56 8.09 -50.88
C THR A 96 1.48 8.07 -49.64
N ARG A 97 1.99 9.24 -49.26
CA ARG A 97 2.71 9.42 -47.99
C ARG A 97 1.68 9.45 -46.86
N VAL A 98 1.48 8.32 -46.20
CA VAL A 98 0.68 8.26 -44.97
C VAL A 98 1.56 8.83 -43.87
N ARG A 99 1.36 10.09 -43.50
CA ARG A 99 1.90 10.62 -42.26
C ARG A 99 1.14 9.97 -41.09
N PRO A 100 1.81 9.30 -40.17
CA PRO A 100 1.15 8.82 -38.98
C PRO A 100 0.58 10.03 -38.23
N LEU A 101 -0.74 10.11 -38.15
CA LEU A 101 -1.42 11.14 -37.37
C LEU A 101 -1.14 10.82 -35.88
N LYS A 102 -0.20 11.51 -35.26
CA LYS A 102 -0.06 11.49 -33.81
C LYS A 102 -1.23 12.27 -33.23
N VAL A 103 -2.26 11.57 -32.81
CA VAL A 103 -3.35 12.14 -32.04
C VAL A 103 -2.93 12.02 -30.57
N ASP A 104 -2.44 13.11 -29.99
CA ASP A 104 -2.31 13.24 -28.54
C ASP A 104 -3.70 13.28 -27.94
N VAL A 105 -4.16 12.16 -27.42
CA VAL A 105 -5.44 12.07 -26.72
C VAL A 105 -5.16 12.28 -25.24
N ASP A 106 -5.31 13.51 -24.78
CA ASP A 106 -5.31 13.84 -23.35
C ASP A 106 -6.61 13.27 -22.72
N LEU A 107 -6.60 11.97 -22.40
CA LEU A 107 -7.73 11.29 -21.76
C LEU A 107 -7.47 11.23 -20.25
N VAL A 108 -8.35 11.87 -19.49
CA VAL A 108 -8.31 11.78 -18.01
C VAL A 108 -9.17 10.60 -17.58
N LEU A 109 -8.54 9.62 -16.92
CA LEU A 109 -9.22 8.45 -16.37
C LEU A 109 -9.60 8.71 -14.91
N VAL A 110 -10.84 8.40 -14.57
CA VAL A 110 -11.40 8.57 -13.22
C VAL A 110 -11.95 7.22 -12.75
N PRO A 111 -11.20 6.49 -11.92
CA PRO A 111 -11.72 5.31 -11.25
C PRO A 111 -12.83 5.70 -10.26
N VAL A 112 -13.91 4.93 -10.23
CA VAL A 112 -15.07 5.19 -9.40
C VAL A 112 -15.53 3.90 -8.73
N THR A 113 -15.67 3.93 -7.42
CA THR A 113 -16.29 2.87 -6.62
C THR A 113 -17.66 3.32 -6.15
N ILE A 114 -18.66 2.49 -6.30
CA ILE A 114 -20.03 2.77 -5.85
C ILE A 114 -20.41 1.78 -4.76
N THR A 115 -20.94 2.28 -3.64
CA THR A 115 -21.44 1.43 -2.55
C THR A 115 -22.83 1.84 -2.10
N ASP A 116 -23.53 0.89 -1.52
CA ASP A 116 -24.79 1.13 -0.80
C ASP A 116 -24.53 1.66 0.64
N PRO A 117 -25.57 2.04 1.40
CA PRO A 117 -25.42 2.49 2.78
C PRO A 117 -24.80 1.47 3.74
N MET A 118 -24.86 0.17 3.40
CA MET A 118 -24.24 -0.92 4.16
C MET A 118 -22.81 -1.19 3.72
N ASN A 119 -22.21 -0.28 2.94
CA ASN A 119 -20.86 -0.43 2.38
C ASN A 119 -20.68 -1.66 1.48
N ARG A 120 -21.74 -2.18 0.86
CA ARG A 120 -21.65 -3.23 -0.15
C ARG A 120 -21.41 -2.61 -1.51
N LEU A 121 -20.55 -3.23 -2.30
CA LEU A 121 -20.25 -2.80 -3.65
C LEU A 121 -21.48 -2.90 -4.56
N VAL A 122 -21.70 -1.89 -5.41
CA VAL A 122 -22.76 -1.86 -6.40
C VAL A 122 -22.14 -1.92 -7.79
N THR A 123 -22.41 -3.00 -8.50
CA THR A 123 -22.00 -3.27 -9.88
C THR A 123 -23.17 -3.24 -10.84
N GLY A 124 -22.91 -3.32 -12.16
CA GLY A 124 -23.96 -3.36 -13.18
C GLY A 124 -24.59 -2.00 -13.51
N LEU A 125 -23.95 -0.89 -13.11
CA LEU A 125 -24.34 0.42 -13.56
C LEU A 125 -23.77 0.70 -14.96
N GLU A 126 -24.51 1.45 -15.76
CA GLU A 126 -24.16 1.82 -17.13
C GLU A 126 -23.64 3.27 -17.19
N LYS A 127 -23.00 3.64 -18.30
CA LYS A 127 -22.44 4.98 -18.55
C LYS A 127 -23.45 6.09 -18.27
N GLU A 128 -24.72 5.88 -18.61
CA GLU A 128 -25.83 6.81 -18.50
C GLU A 128 -26.17 7.13 -17.03
N ASN A 129 -25.77 6.27 -16.11
CA ASN A 129 -25.94 6.49 -14.66
C ASN A 129 -24.93 7.50 -14.09
N PHE A 130 -23.92 7.89 -14.85
CA PHE A 130 -22.85 8.75 -14.37
C PHE A 130 -22.88 10.13 -15.02
N GLN A 131 -22.63 11.15 -14.22
CA GLN A 131 -22.37 12.51 -14.66
C GLN A 131 -21.02 12.95 -14.13
N LEU A 132 -20.16 13.42 -15.00
CA LEU A 132 -18.82 13.87 -14.67
C LEU A 132 -18.71 15.39 -14.83
N PHE A 133 -18.06 16.05 -13.88
CA PHE A 133 -17.84 17.48 -13.88
C PHE A 133 -16.37 17.78 -13.64
N GLU A 134 -15.83 18.76 -14.38
CA GLU A 134 -14.57 19.42 -14.09
C GLU A 134 -14.86 20.85 -13.63
N GLY A 135 -14.58 21.14 -12.37
CA GLY A 135 -15.07 22.36 -11.72
C GLY A 135 -16.60 22.42 -11.72
N SER A 136 -17.15 23.40 -12.44
CA SER A 136 -18.60 23.57 -12.66
C SER A 136 -19.09 23.05 -14.00
N SER A 137 -18.18 22.69 -14.92
CA SER A 137 -18.51 22.29 -16.29
C SER A 137 -18.76 20.79 -16.38
N ALA A 138 -19.91 20.39 -16.91
CA ALA A 138 -20.18 19.00 -17.23
C ALA A 138 -19.25 18.54 -18.36
N GLN A 139 -18.72 17.32 -18.22
CA GLN A 139 -17.82 16.69 -19.19
C GLN A 139 -18.48 15.48 -19.81
N GLU A 140 -18.28 15.30 -21.11
CA GLU A 140 -18.74 14.10 -21.81
C GLU A 140 -17.85 12.91 -21.46
N ILE A 141 -18.44 11.83 -20.96
CA ILE A 141 -17.75 10.55 -20.73
C ILE A 141 -17.53 9.89 -22.08
N ARG A 142 -16.27 9.81 -22.55
CA ARG A 142 -15.90 9.25 -23.86
C ARG A 142 -15.53 7.78 -23.78
N SER A 143 -14.99 7.35 -22.65
CA SER A 143 -14.66 5.96 -22.38
C SER A 143 -15.33 5.53 -21.09
N PHE A 144 -15.90 4.34 -21.07
CA PHE A 144 -16.51 3.72 -19.91
C PHE A 144 -16.10 2.26 -19.89
N SER A 145 -15.53 1.80 -18.78
CA SER A 145 -15.21 0.39 -18.56
C SER A 145 -15.54 0.00 -17.13
N SER A 146 -16.03 -1.21 -16.97
CA SER A 146 -16.19 -1.88 -15.68
C SER A 146 -15.43 -3.21 -15.65
N GLU A 147 -14.56 -3.42 -16.63
CA GLU A 147 -13.79 -4.65 -16.76
C GLU A 147 -12.61 -4.66 -15.79
N ASP A 148 -12.28 -5.86 -15.33
CA ASP A 148 -11.09 -6.07 -14.52
C ASP A 148 -9.84 -5.96 -15.40
N ALA A 149 -8.98 -5.01 -15.04
CA ALA A 149 -7.71 -4.78 -15.70
C ALA A 149 -6.56 -5.08 -14.73
N PRO A 150 -5.39 -5.53 -15.25
CA PRO A 150 -4.22 -5.74 -14.41
C PRO A 150 -3.85 -4.50 -13.59
N VAL A 151 -3.44 -4.71 -12.34
CA VAL A 151 -3.17 -3.66 -11.37
C VAL A 151 -1.74 -3.79 -10.83
N SER A 152 -1.08 -2.65 -10.63
CA SER A 152 0.12 -2.56 -9.81
C SER A 152 -0.28 -2.22 -8.37
N LEU A 153 -0.04 -3.14 -7.44
CA LEU A 153 -0.45 -3.08 -6.05
C LEU A 153 0.75 -2.90 -5.13
N GLY A 154 0.70 -1.92 -4.22
CA GLY A 154 1.67 -1.77 -3.16
C GLY A 154 1.02 -1.98 -1.80
N VAL A 155 1.68 -2.69 -0.90
CA VAL A 155 1.28 -2.79 0.50
C VAL A 155 2.26 -2.03 1.35
N ILE A 156 1.75 -1.12 2.19
CA ILE A 156 2.47 -0.37 3.20
C ILE A 156 2.01 -0.92 4.55
N PHE A 157 2.89 -1.67 5.20
CA PHE A 157 2.60 -2.46 6.38
C PHE A 157 3.28 -1.90 7.61
N ASP A 158 2.49 -1.55 8.60
CA ASP A 158 2.96 -1.05 9.88
C ASP A 158 3.54 -2.18 10.74
N SER A 159 4.80 -2.01 11.10
CA SER A 159 5.51 -2.87 12.04
C SER A 159 5.99 -2.09 13.28
N SER A 160 5.24 -1.08 13.70
CA SER A 160 5.51 -0.32 14.93
C SER A 160 5.16 -1.12 16.18
N GLY A 161 5.58 -0.61 17.33
CA GLY A 161 5.38 -1.27 18.62
C GLY A 161 3.90 -1.44 19.00
N SER A 162 3.04 -0.50 18.65
CA SER A 162 1.58 -0.55 18.88
C SER A 162 0.88 -1.67 18.12
N MET A 163 1.47 -2.11 17.00
CA MET A 163 0.97 -3.22 16.20
C MET A 163 1.26 -4.61 16.78
N SER A 164 2.10 -4.72 17.84
CA SER A 164 2.59 -6.02 18.34
C SER A 164 1.49 -7.05 18.62
N SER A 165 0.39 -6.65 19.25
CA SER A 165 -0.74 -7.54 19.55
C SER A 165 -1.64 -7.85 18.35
N LYS A 166 -1.51 -7.08 17.27
CA LYS A 166 -2.34 -7.12 16.06
C LYS A 166 -1.59 -7.75 14.88
N MET A 167 -0.28 -7.96 15.04
CA MET A 167 0.65 -8.32 13.96
C MET A 167 0.23 -9.56 13.19
N ASP A 168 -0.13 -10.64 13.85
CA ASP A 168 -0.50 -11.90 13.19
C ASP A 168 -1.76 -11.74 12.33
N ARG A 169 -2.75 -11.01 12.84
CA ARG A 169 -3.98 -10.72 12.09
C ARG A 169 -3.73 -9.76 10.93
N ALA A 170 -2.84 -8.79 11.11
CA ALA A 170 -2.45 -7.89 10.04
C ALA A 170 -1.70 -8.63 8.91
N LYS A 171 -0.82 -9.57 9.25
CA LYS A 171 -0.16 -10.45 8.27
C LYS A 171 -1.17 -11.32 7.52
N GLU A 172 -2.13 -11.90 8.22
CA GLU A 172 -3.22 -12.68 7.61
C GLU A 172 -4.02 -11.82 6.61
N ALA A 173 -4.35 -10.58 6.97
CA ALA A 173 -5.06 -9.66 6.09
C ALA A 173 -4.30 -9.35 4.79
N VAL A 174 -2.98 -9.19 4.85
CA VAL A 174 -2.14 -9.02 3.65
C VAL A 174 -2.24 -10.24 2.74
N VAL A 175 -2.19 -11.44 3.32
CA VAL A 175 -2.35 -12.71 2.57
C VAL A 175 -3.73 -12.78 1.91
N GLU A 176 -4.79 -12.49 2.65
CA GLU A 176 -6.16 -12.51 2.10
C GLU A 176 -6.35 -11.45 1.00
N PHE A 177 -5.77 -10.27 1.15
CA PHE A 177 -5.77 -9.26 0.11
C PHE A 177 -5.13 -9.78 -1.19
N PHE A 178 -3.95 -10.39 -1.11
CA PHE A 178 -3.28 -10.92 -2.30
C PHE A 178 -3.97 -12.14 -2.93
N LYS A 179 -4.79 -12.90 -2.17
CA LYS A 179 -5.62 -13.96 -2.76
C LYS A 179 -6.67 -13.43 -3.74
N THR A 180 -7.01 -12.13 -3.65
CA THR A 180 -7.93 -11.48 -4.60
C THR A 180 -7.24 -11.05 -5.88
N ALA A 181 -5.93 -11.19 -5.96
CA ALA A 181 -5.11 -10.71 -7.06
C ALA A 181 -5.21 -11.63 -8.29
N ASN A 182 -5.04 -11.05 -9.47
CA ASN A 182 -4.93 -11.78 -10.72
C ASN A 182 -3.48 -12.20 -11.00
N PRO A 183 -3.26 -13.29 -11.74
CA PRO A 183 -1.91 -13.73 -12.10
C PRO A 183 -1.09 -12.70 -12.91
N GLN A 184 -1.76 -11.71 -13.51
CA GLN A 184 -1.11 -10.67 -14.31
C GLN A 184 -0.68 -9.45 -13.46
N ASP A 185 -1.17 -9.35 -12.23
CA ASP A 185 -0.84 -8.24 -11.35
C ASP A 185 0.62 -8.28 -10.92
N GLU A 186 1.11 -7.11 -10.55
CA GLU A 186 2.40 -7.00 -9.88
C GLU A 186 2.24 -6.37 -8.51
N PHE A 187 3.11 -6.77 -7.59
CA PHE A 187 3.04 -6.37 -6.20
C PHE A 187 4.39 -5.90 -5.70
N PHE A 188 4.39 -4.95 -4.77
CA PHE A 188 5.53 -4.68 -3.92
C PHE A 188 5.08 -4.51 -2.46
N MET A 189 6.02 -4.59 -1.55
CA MET A 189 5.76 -4.41 -0.13
C MET A 189 6.79 -3.53 0.55
N ILE A 190 6.29 -2.59 1.33
CA ILE A 190 7.06 -1.74 2.24
C ILE A 190 6.59 -2.04 3.64
N THR A 191 7.51 -2.28 4.57
CA THR A 191 7.24 -2.25 6.00
C THR A 191 7.79 -0.95 6.58
N PHE A 192 7.20 -0.46 7.63
CA PHE A 192 7.72 0.71 8.32
C PHE A 192 7.58 0.59 9.84
N SER A 193 8.51 1.22 10.51
CA SER A 193 8.57 1.44 11.94
C SER A 193 9.29 2.76 12.18
N ASP A 194 10.53 2.76 12.65
CA ASP A 194 11.37 3.96 12.77
C ASP A 194 11.68 4.58 11.40
N GLU A 195 11.83 3.76 10.37
CA GLU A 195 12.03 4.14 8.98
C GLU A 195 11.29 3.16 8.06
N PRO A 196 10.86 3.59 6.85
CA PRO A 196 10.29 2.68 5.86
C PRO A 196 11.39 1.87 5.16
N GLU A 197 11.09 0.59 4.93
CA GLU A 197 11.98 -0.36 4.26
C GLU A 197 11.22 -1.11 3.16
N THR A 198 11.81 -1.21 1.96
CA THR A 198 11.25 -2.06 0.89
C THR A 198 11.60 -3.52 1.19
N VAL A 199 10.59 -4.28 1.57
CA VAL A 199 10.72 -5.72 1.84
C VAL A 199 10.68 -6.53 0.56
N SER A 200 9.85 -6.15 -0.39
CA SER A 200 9.79 -6.78 -1.71
C SER A 200 9.70 -5.72 -2.81
N GLU A 201 10.54 -5.87 -3.82
CA GLU A 201 10.43 -5.16 -5.08
C GLU A 201 9.20 -5.66 -5.87
N PHE A 202 8.89 -5.01 -7.02
CA PHE A 202 7.80 -5.49 -7.87
C PHE A 202 7.99 -6.95 -8.27
N THR A 203 7.03 -7.78 -7.90
CA THR A 203 6.96 -9.21 -8.19
C THR A 203 5.51 -9.59 -8.54
N ASN A 204 5.31 -10.69 -9.25
CA ASN A 204 4.01 -11.31 -9.44
C ASN A 204 3.80 -12.54 -8.53
N SER A 205 4.77 -12.84 -7.67
CA SER A 205 4.70 -13.96 -6.73
C SER A 205 4.18 -13.52 -5.37
N VAL A 206 2.98 -13.92 -5.04
CA VAL A 206 2.38 -13.71 -3.71
C VAL A 206 3.19 -14.45 -2.64
N ASP A 207 3.70 -15.63 -2.95
CA ASP A 207 4.49 -16.44 -2.01
C ASP A 207 5.79 -15.73 -1.59
N GLU A 208 6.42 -14.98 -2.52
CA GLU A 208 7.61 -14.20 -2.19
C GLU A 208 7.31 -13.16 -1.10
N ILE A 209 6.19 -12.45 -1.24
CA ILE A 209 5.78 -11.45 -0.25
C ILE A 209 5.41 -12.10 1.07
N GLN A 210 4.68 -13.21 1.05
CA GLN A 210 4.30 -13.94 2.26
C GLN A 210 5.52 -14.41 3.04
N ASN A 211 6.51 -15.00 2.35
CA ASN A 211 7.74 -15.47 2.97
C ASN A 211 8.53 -14.32 3.64
N LYS A 212 8.56 -13.14 3.02
CA LYS A 212 9.24 -11.97 3.58
C LYS A 212 8.45 -11.35 4.74
N LEU A 213 7.12 -11.37 4.68
CA LEU A 213 6.23 -10.82 5.71
C LEU A 213 6.38 -11.55 7.07
N ILE A 214 6.73 -12.83 7.06
CA ILE A 214 6.97 -13.63 8.28
C ILE A 214 8.05 -12.98 9.15
N PHE A 215 9.07 -12.37 8.54
CA PHE A 215 10.19 -11.75 9.23
C PHE A 215 9.92 -10.31 9.71
N ALA A 216 8.76 -9.73 9.43
CA ALA A 216 8.40 -8.43 9.97
C ALA A 216 8.26 -8.52 11.50
N ILE A 217 9.14 -7.80 12.20
CA ILE A 217 9.22 -7.79 13.68
C ILE A 217 8.84 -6.39 14.16
N PRO A 218 7.95 -6.27 15.17
CA PRO A 218 7.56 -4.97 15.70
C PRO A 218 8.74 -4.19 16.30
N LYS A 219 8.80 -2.89 15.98
CA LYS A 219 9.77 -1.92 16.50
C LYS A 219 9.00 -0.74 17.13
N HIS A 220 9.72 0.20 17.75
CA HIS A 220 9.10 1.13 18.71
C HIS A 220 8.36 2.34 18.10
N ARG A 221 8.79 2.88 16.95
CA ARG A 221 8.29 4.15 16.40
C ARG A 221 7.45 3.93 15.15
N THR A 222 6.84 5.03 14.63
CA THR A 222 5.91 4.95 13.49
C THR A 222 6.19 6.09 12.53
N ALA A 223 6.83 5.81 11.38
CA ALA A 223 7.13 6.74 10.30
C ALA A 223 6.15 6.52 9.13
N LEU A 224 4.85 6.70 9.35
CA LEU A 224 3.79 6.43 8.39
C LEU A 224 3.85 7.35 7.17
N LEU A 225 4.07 8.66 7.37
CA LEU A 225 4.11 9.62 6.27
C LEU A 225 5.30 9.39 5.34
N ASP A 226 6.47 9.03 5.91
CA ASP A 226 7.65 8.64 5.13
C ASP A 226 7.38 7.36 4.31
N ALA A 227 6.64 6.40 4.88
CA ALA A 227 6.26 5.17 4.18
C ALA A 227 5.28 5.43 3.03
N ILE A 228 4.32 6.33 3.21
CA ILE A 228 3.41 6.76 2.14
C ILE A 228 4.19 7.44 1.01
N TYR A 229 5.13 8.34 1.34
CA TYR A 229 6.00 8.98 0.35
C TYR A 229 6.79 7.95 -0.45
N MET A 230 7.41 6.97 0.23
CA MET A 230 8.16 5.90 -0.42
C MET A 230 7.25 5.06 -1.33
N GLY A 231 6.06 4.67 -0.88
CA GLY A 231 5.10 3.90 -1.64
C GLY A 231 4.64 4.62 -2.91
N VAL A 232 4.27 5.90 -2.79
CA VAL A 232 3.88 6.74 -3.93
C VAL A 232 5.04 6.90 -4.92
N SER A 233 6.25 7.12 -4.42
CA SER A 233 7.44 7.25 -5.26
C SER A 233 7.74 5.96 -6.01
N LYS A 234 7.59 4.80 -5.37
CA LYS A 234 7.79 3.49 -5.97
C LYS A 234 6.75 3.19 -7.06
N MET A 235 5.51 3.65 -6.89
CA MET A 235 4.46 3.51 -7.90
C MET A 235 4.75 4.21 -9.24
N ARG A 236 5.75 5.11 -9.29
CA ARG A 236 6.20 5.69 -10.57
C ARG A 236 6.84 4.66 -11.50
N GLN A 237 7.36 3.56 -10.93
CA GLN A 237 7.99 2.46 -11.67
C GLN A 237 6.98 1.37 -12.06
N ALA A 238 5.72 1.51 -11.65
CA ALA A 238 4.67 0.53 -11.87
C ALA A 238 4.36 0.35 -13.35
N LYS A 239 4.21 -0.92 -13.76
CA LYS A 239 3.97 -1.34 -15.15
C LYS A 239 2.57 -0.99 -15.63
N PHE A 240 1.57 -1.12 -14.78
CA PHE A 240 0.17 -0.95 -15.17
C PHE A 240 -0.32 0.46 -14.87
N ALA A 241 -1.25 0.93 -15.71
CA ALA A 241 -1.90 2.23 -15.53
C ALA A 241 -2.81 2.27 -14.28
N LYS A 242 -3.42 1.13 -13.92
CA LYS A 242 -4.21 1.00 -12.70
C LYS A 242 -3.27 0.73 -11.53
N LYS A 243 -3.20 1.67 -10.59
CA LYS A 243 -2.26 1.67 -9.48
C LYS A 243 -2.99 1.84 -8.16
N ALA A 244 -2.66 1.02 -7.18
CA ALA A 244 -3.25 1.12 -5.86
C ALA A 244 -2.24 0.84 -4.74
N LEU A 245 -2.39 1.55 -3.62
CA LEU A 245 -1.68 1.31 -2.38
C LEU A 245 -2.67 0.89 -1.30
N LEU A 246 -2.32 -0.13 -0.55
CA LEU A 246 -3.02 -0.54 0.67
C LEU A 246 -2.15 -0.24 1.88
N ILE A 247 -2.63 0.62 2.77
CA ILE A 247 -1.99 0.93 4.05
C ILE A 247 -2.67 0.09 5.13
N ILE A 248 -1.88 -0.61 5.93
CA ILE A 248 -2.36 -1.32 7.13
C ILE A 248 -1.59 -0.78 8.32
N SER A 249 -2.26 0.00 9.18
CA SER A 249 -1.64 0.70 10.30
C SER A 249 -2.67 1.03 11.38
N ASP A 250 -2.23 1.34 12.57
CA ASP A 250 -3.06 1.99 13.58
C ASP A 250 -3.09 3.53 13.46
N GLY A 251 -2.47 4.07 12.39
CA GLY A 251 -2.62 5.46 11.95
C GLY A 251 -1.82 6.48 12.74
N GLY A 252 -1.11 6.08 13.77
CA GLY A 252 -0.18 6.96 14.49
C GLY A 252 1.00 7.35 13.59
N ASP A 253 1.46 8.60 13.71
CA ASP A 253 2.74 9.03 13.15
C ASP A 253 3.47 9.85 14.20
N ASN A 254 4.68 9.44 14.54
CA ASN A 254 5.48 10.13 15.56
C ASN A 254 6.96 10.24 15.17
N HIS A 255 7.33 9.79 13.97
CA HIS A 255 8.75 9.77 13.57
C HIS A 255 9.03 10.12 12.11
N SER A 256 8.03 10.47 11.33
CA SER A 256 8.25 10.87 9.94
C SER A 256 8.98 12.20 9.81
N ARG A 257 9.75 12.32 8.73
CA ARG A 257 10.42 13.57 8.31
C ARG A 257 9.48 14.48 7.53
N TYR A 258 8.55 13.88 6.79
CA TYR A 258 7.53 14.62 6.03
C TYR A 258 6.37 15.03 6.92
N THR A 259 5.81 16.19 6.61
CA THR A 259 4.57 16.69 7.23
C THR A 259 3.34 16.16 6.49
N GLU A 260 2.18 16.17 7.16
CA GLU A 260 0.90 15.79 6.54
C GLU A 260 0.59 16.61 5.28
N ASN A 261 0.88 17.92 5.27
CA ASN A 261 0.60 18.78 4.13
C ASN A 261 1.47 18.44 2.92
N GLU A 262 2.72 18.08 3.14
CA GLU A 262 3.62 17.62 2.07
C GLU A 262 3.12 16.31 1.49
N ILE A 263 2.74 15.35 2.33
CA ILE A 263 2.19 14.08 1.86
C ILE A 263 0.85 14.25 1.13
N LYS A 264 -0.06 15.08 1.64
CA LYS A 264 -1.31 15.40 0.95
C LYS A 264 -1.05 16.04 -0.44
N SER A 265 0.01 16.82 -0.58
CA SER A 265 0.41 17.38 -1.89
C SER A 265 0.94 16.31 -2.83
N VAL A 266 1.87 15.47 -2.36
CA VAL A 266 2.44 14.35 -3.13
C VAL A 266 1.36 13.36 -3.57
N VAL A 267 0.43 13.03 -2.69
CA VAL A 267 -0.69 12.11 -2.97
C VAL A 267 -1.65 12.69 -4.02
N LYS A 268 -1.91 14.00 -4.01
CA LYS A 268 -2.72 14.65 -5.05
C LYS A 268 -2.09 14.62 -6.42
N GLU A 269 -0.75 14.70 -6.49
CA GLU A 269 -0.01 14.63 -7.75
C GLU A 269 0.09 13.19 -8.29
N ALA A 270 0.01 12.21 -7.40
CA ALA A 270 0.12 10.82 -7.78
C ALA A 270 -1.17 10.32 -8.45
N ASP A 271 -1.01 9.57 -9.53
CA ASP A 271 -2.11 8.84 -10.14
C ASP A 271 -2.20 7.43 -9.51
N VAL A 272 -2.40 7.40 -8.20
CA VAL A 272 -2.41 6.19 -7.37
C VAL A 272 -3.59 6.25 -6.43
N MET A 273 -4.41 5.21 -6.41
CA MET A 273 -5.51 5.09 -5.46
C MET A 273 -5.00 4.54 -4.14
N ILE A 274 -5.37 5.15 -3.03
CA ILE A 274 -4.92 4.73 -1.71
C ILE A 274 -6.09 4.22 -0.89
N TYR A 275 -5.99 2.97 -0.44
CA TYR A 275 -6.86 2.38 0.56
C TYR A 275 -6.14 2.27 1.89
N ALA A 276 -6.87 2.35 2.98
CA ALA A 276 -6.30 2.17 4.31
C ALA A 276 -7.18 1.27 5.18
N ILE A 277 -6.54 0.41 5.96
CA ILE A 277 -7.15 -0.33 7.06
C ILE A 277 -6.53 0.20 8.34
N GLY A 278 -7.32 0.94 9.10
CA GLY A 278 -6.93 1.49 10.39
C GLY A 278 -7.38 0.59 11.54
N ILE A 279 -6.45 0.12 12.36
CA ILE A 279 -6.70 -0.81 13.46
C ILE A 279 -6.57 -0.03 14.77
N TYR A 280 -7.66 0.55 15.25
CA TYR A 280 -7.62 1.45 16.39
C TYR A 280 -8.01 0.78 17.71
N ASP A 281 -7.28 1.16 18.76
CA ASP A 281 -7.71 0.86 20.12
C ASP A 281 -8.61 2.00 20.62
N ARG A 282 -9.84 1.68 21.03
CA ARG A 282 -10.78 2.65 21.60
C ARG A 282 -10.25 3.31 22.88
N TYR A 283 -9.29 2.69 23.54
CA TYR A 283 -8.69 3.15 24.78
C TYR A 283 -7.29 3.75 24.57
N ALA A 284 -6.89 3.97 23.31
CA ALA A 284 -5.61 4.58 22.99
C ALA A 284 -5.39 5.87 23.77
N SER A 285 -4.31 5.97 24.47
CA SER A 285 -3.95 7.14 25.29
C SER A 285 -3.12 8.14 24.50
N ALA A 286 -2.40 7.70 23.46
CA ALA A 286 -1.56 8.55 22.63
C ALA A 286 -2.42 9.43 21.71
N MET A 287 -2.02 10.70 21.59
CA MET A 287 -2.75 11.67 20.76
C MET A 287 -2.61 11.33 19.28
N GLU A 288 -1.46 10.84 18.87
CA GLU A 288 -1.13 10.41 17.52
C GLU A 288 -2.09 9.29 17.05
N GLU A 289 -2.31 8.28 17.88
CA GLU A 289 -3.25 7.19 17.60
C GLU A 289 -4.70 7.69 17.46
N ARG A 290 -5.06 8.74 18.20
CA ARG A 290 -6.42 9.34 18.13
C ARG A 290 -6.64 10.15 16.85
N LEU A 291 -5.60 10.71 16.28
CA LEU A 291 -5.64 11.49 15.03
C LEU A 291 -5.48 10.61 13.79
N GLY A 292 -4.96 9.39 13.95
CA GLY A 292 -4.74 8.43 12.86
C GLY A 292 -5.94 8.20 11.95
N PRO A 293 -7.16 7.98 12.48
CA PRO A 293 -8.36 7.77 11.65
C PRO A 293 -8.64 8.92 10.69
N GLN A 294 -8.47 10.16 11.17
CA GLN A 294 -8.70 11.36 10.36
C GLN A 294 -7.64 11.47 9.25
N LEU A 295 -6.37 11.27 9.59
CA LEU A 295 -5.26 11.33 8.64
C LEU A 295 -5.45 10.32 7.50
N LEU A 296 -5.73 9.05 7.83
CA LEU A 296 -5.95 8.00 6.83
C LEU A 296 -7.19 8.28 5.98
N SER A 297 -8.28 8.79 6.57
CA SER A 297 -9.49 9.18 5.82
C SER A 297 -9.19 10.29 4.82
N GLU A 298 -8.52 11.35 5.25
CA GLU A 298 -8.18 12.49 4.38
C GLU A 298 -7.29 12.08 3.20
N ILE A 299 -6.26 11.24 3.44
CA ILE A 299 -5.35 10.77 2.40
C ILE A 299 -6.08 9.89 1.37
N THR A 300 -6.91 8.96 1.84
CA THR A 300 -7.63 8.04 0.97
C THR A 300 -8.69 8.77 0.13
N GLU A 301 -9.43 9.71 0.72
CA GLU A 301 -10.47 10.49 0.02
C GLU A 301 -9.89 11.33 -1.12
N LEU A 302 -8.67 11.87 -0.98
CA LEU A 302 -8.01 12.64 -2.03
C LEU A 302 -7.82 11.83 -3.32
N THR A 303 -7.57 10.54 -3.19
CA THR A 303 -7.27 9.62 -4.31
C THR A 303 -8.48 8.87 -4.84
N GLY A 304 -9.61 8.97 -4.17
CA GLY A 304 -10.83 8.21 -4.48
C GLY A 304 -10.88 6.80 -3.90
N GLY A 305 -9.90 6.47 -3.05
CA GLY A 305 -9.93 5.27 -2.22
C GLY A 305 -10.73 5.47 -0.94
N ARG A 306 -10.53 4.56 0.02
CA ARG A 306 -11.32 4.52 1.26
C ARG A 306 -10.48 4.09 2.45
N ALA A 307 -10.79 4.66 3.62
CA ALA A 307 -10.29 4.17 4.89
C ALA A 307 -11.36 3.29 5.57
N PHE A 308 -10.94 2.17 6.11
CA PHE A 308 -11.75 1.25 6.89
C PHE A 308 -11.23 1.22 8.33
N THR A 309 -12.07 1.63 9.24
CA THR A 309 -11.76 1.58 10.68
C THR A 309 -12.19 0.24 11.25
N ILE A 310 -11.30 -0.45 11.93
CA ILE A 310 -11.52 -1.76 12.54
C ILE A 310 -11.22 -1.68 14.03
N ASP A 311 -12.19 -2.07 14.82
CA ASP A 311 -12.04 -2.20 16.28
C ASP A 311 -11.59 -3.61 16.69
N ASN A 312 -11.98 -4.62 15.89
CA ASN A 312 -11.65 -6.03 16.15
C ASN A 312 -10.65 -6.54 15.11
N PRO A 313 -9.40 -6.88 15.51
CA PRO A 313 -8.40 -7.38 14.56
C PRO A 313 -8.82 -8.63 13.76
N ASN A 314 -9.81 -9.40 14.23
CA ASN A 314 -10.30 -10.56 13.48
C ASN A 314 -11.05 -10.18 12.19
N ASP A 315 -11.53 -8.94 12.06
CA ASP A 315 -12.26 -8.47 10.88
C ASP A 315 -11.30 -8.01 9.76
N LEU A 316 -9.98 -7.99 10.03
CA LEU A 316 -8.95 -7.49 9.10
C LEU A 316 -8.94 -8.23 7.78
N ALA A 317 -8.98 -9.56 7.82
CA ALA A 317 -8.94 -10.41 6.63
C ALA A 317 -10.14 -10.17 5.72
N ASP A 318 -11.33 -10.06 6.30
CA ASP A 318 -12.57 -9.80 5.55
C ASP A 318 -12.56 -8.42 4.90
N VAL A 319 -12.05 -7.40 5.60
CA VAL A 319 -11.94 -6.04 5.06
C VAL A 319 -10.88 -5.98 3.96
N ALA A 320 -9.75 -6.65 4.13
CA ALA A 320 -8.72 -6.74 3.11
C ALA A 320 -9.24 -7.41 1.83
N THR A 321 -9.94 -8.53 1.97
CA THR A 321 -10.64 -9.21 0.86
C THR A 321 -11.63 -8.26 0.17
N LYS A 322 -12.43 -7.52 0.94
CA LYS A 322 -13.38 -6.56 0.42
C LYS A 322 -12.71 -5.46 -0.41
N ILE A 323 -11.59 -4.92 0.06
CA ILE A 323 -10.81 -3.92 -0.69
C ILE A 323 -10.32 -4.51 -2.01
N GLY A 324 -9.80 -5.75 -2.00
CA GLY A 324 -9.37 -6.44 -3.20
C GLY A 324 -10.51 -6.60 -4.22
N VAL A 325 -11.69 -7.00 -3.77
CA VAL A 325 -12.90 -7.10 -4.62
C VAL A 325 -13.32 -5.72 -5.13
N GLU A 326 -13.28 -4.66 -4.31
CA GLU A 326 -13.57 -3.30 -4.76
C GLU A 326 -12.63 -2.84 -5.85
N LEU A 327 -11.32 -3.08 -5.69
CA LEU A 327 -10.32 -2.74 -6.70
C LEU A 327 -10.58 -3.42 -8.05
N ARG A 328 -11.12 -4.66 -8.06
CA ARG A 328 -11.43 -5.39 -9.29
C ARG A 328 -12.65 -4.85 -10.02
N ASN A 329 -13.63 -4.38 -9.27
CA ASN A 329 -14.97 -4.03 -9.77
C ASN A 329 -15.21 -2.51 -9.83
N GLN A 330 -14.17 -1.73 -10.11
CA GLN A 330 -14.29 -0.29 -10.29
C GLN A 330 -14.80 0.05 -11.66
N TYR A 331 -15.64 1.08 -11.74
CA TYR A 331 -15.91 1.76 -13.00
C TYR A 331 -14.76 2.70 -13.34
N VAL A 332 -14.35 2.76 -14.60
CA VAL A 332 -13.36 3.72 -15.10
C VAL A 332 -14.03 4.63 -16.10
N LEU A 333 -14.16 5.90 -15.73
CA LEU A 333 -14.73 6.94 -16.58
C LEU A 333 -13.59 7.68 -17.26
N GLY A 334 -13.57 7.70 -18.59
CA GLY A 334 -12.59 8.47 -19.36
C GLY A 334 -13.26 9.69 -20.03
N TYR A 335 -12.68 10.86 -19.82
CA TYR A 335 -13.14 12.07 -20.50
C TYR A 335 -11.98 12.90 -21.06
N ARG A 336 -12.27 13.71 -22.05
CA ARG A 336 -11.32 14.69 -22.56
C ARG A 336 -11.76 16.08 -22.08
N PRO A 337 -10.91 16.82 -21.35
CA PRO A 337 -11.23 18.15 -20.90
C PRO A 337 -11.67 19.05 -22.06
N ALA A 338 -12.79 19.75 -21.91
CA ALA A 338 -13.31 20.66 -22.95
C ALA A 338 -12.32 21.80 -23.24
N LYS A 339 -11.50 22.18 -22.26
CA LYS A 339 -10.42 23.16 -22.41
C LYS A 339 -9.13 22.51 -21.93
N VAL A 340 -8.28 22.11 -22.85
CA VAL A 340 -6.94 21.59 -22.52
C VAL A 340 -6.05 22.81 -22.26
N VAL A 341 -5.78 23.10 -20.99
CA VAL A 341 -4.83 24.14 -20.57
C VAL A 341 -3.72 23.47 -19.80
N ARG A 342 -2.50 23.54 -20.31
CA ARG A 342 -1.29 22.93 -19.72
C ARG A 342 -0.59 23.93 -18.79
N ASP A 343 -1.24 24.26 -17.66
CA ASP A 343 -0.79 25.27 -16.71
C ASP A 343 -0.33 24.74 -15.36
N GLY A 344 -0.25 23.42 -15.23
CA GLY A 344 0.14 22.77 -13.97
C GLY A 344 -0.84 22.98 -12.82
N LYS A 345 -2.03 23.54 -13.06
CA LYS A 345 -2.97 23.85 -11.98
C LYS A 345 -3.88 22.67 -11.66
N TRP A 346 -4.34 22.65 -10.42
CA TRP A 346 -5.30 21.67 -9.94
C TRP A 346 -6.67 21.83 -10.61
N ARG A 347 -7.18 20.71 -11.16
CA ARG A 347 -8.52 20.59 -11.76
C ARG A 347 -9.38 19.73 -10.84
N LYS A 348 -10.43 20.33 -10.29
CA LYS A 348 -11.34 19.60 -9.41
C LYS A 348 -12.28 18.73 -10.24
N ILE A 349 -12.36 17.45 -9.90
CA ILE A 349 -13.30 16.48 -10.49
C ILE A 349 -14.46 16.23 -9.52
N LYS A 350 -15.64 16.05 -10.05
CA LYS A 350 -16.81 15.59 -9.30
C LYS A 350 -17.61 14.62 -10.14
N VAL A 351 -17.83 13.43 -9.60
CA VAL A 351 -18.72 12.42 -10.19
C VAL A 351 -20.06 12.48 -9.44
N LYS A 352 -21.16 12.56 -10.17
CA LYS A 352 -22.51 12.42 -9.65
C LYS A 352 -23.14 11.16 -10.24
N LEU A 353 -23.96 10.50 -9.45
CA LEU A 353 -24.70 9.31 -9.87
C LEU A 353 -26.16 9.67 -10.07
N LEU A 354 -26.74 9.16 -11.17
CA LEU A 354 -28.16 9.10 -11.44
C LEU A 354 -28.61 7.64 -11.26
N PRO A 355 -28.95 7.23 -10.03
CA PRO A 355 -29.21 5.83 -9.78
C PRO A 355 -30.48 5.37 -10.48
N PRO A 356 -30.54 4.12 -10.95
CA PRO A 356 -31.77 3.50 -11.40
C PRO A 356 -32.84 3.53 -10.30
N LYS A 357 -34.10 3.57 -10.70
CA LYS A 357 -35.24 3.55 -9.76
C LYS A 357 -35.21 2.27 -8.92
N GLY A 358 -35.46 2.39 -7.61
CA GLY A 358 -35.55 1.25 -6.70
C GLY A 358 -34.25 0.93 -5.94
N LEU A 359 -33.13 1.58 -6.25
CA LEU A 359 -31.92 1.46 -5.45
C LEU A 359 -31.94 2.41 -4.24
N PRO A 360 -31.34 2.02 -3.11
CA PRO A 360 -31.14 2.91 -1.97
C PRO A 360 -30.21 4.07 -2.34
N PRO A 361 -30.08 5.10 -1.48
CA PRO A 361 -29.08 6.14 -1.69
C PRO A 361 -27.68 5.53 -1.80
N LEU A 362 -26.96 5.82 -2.91
CA LEU A 362 -25.65 5.26 -3.17
C LEU A 362 -24.55 6.28 -2.85
N ARG A 363 -23.39 5.78 -2.43
CA ARG A 363 -22.18 6.57 -2.19
C ARG A 363 -21.21 6.40 -3.34
N VAL A 364 -20.62 7.52 -3.74
CA VAL A 364 -19.64 7.59 -4.85
C VAL A 364 -18.28 7.90 -4.27
N TYR A 365 -17.30 7.08 -4.56
CA TYR A 365 -15.90 7.29 -4.24
C TYR A 365 -15.13 7.46 -5.54
N ALA A 366 -14.50 8.61 -5.71
CA ALA A 366 -13.71 8.94 -6.88
C ALA A 366 -12.67 9.98 -6.51
N ARG A 367 -11.58 10.04 -7.26
CA ARG A 367 -10.55 11.07 -7.05
C ARG A 367 -11.15 12.48 -7.10
N THR A 368 -10.63 13.36 -6.24
CA THR A 368 -11.18 14.73 -6.10
C THR A 368 -10.69 15.70 -7.17
N GLY A 369 -9.66 15.31 -7.92
CA GLY A 369 -9.09 16.12 -8.99
C GLY A 369 -7.78 15.56 -9.52
N TYR A 370 -7.10 16.36 -10.35
CA TYR A 370 -5.77 16.07 -10.88
C TYR A 370 -5.04 17.38 -11.18
N TYR A 371 -3.73 17.33 -11.33
CA TYR A 371 -2.96 18.46 -11.86
C TYR A 371 -2.90 18.40 -13.38
N ALA A 372 -3.23 19.51 -14.02
CA ALA A 372 -3.06 19.62 -15.47
C ALA A 372 -1.57 19.43 -15.83
N PRO A 373 -1.25 18.78 -16.97
CA PRO A 373 0.13 18.65 -17.39
C PRO A 373 0.77 20.04 -17.60
N VAL A 374 2.09 20.11 -17.45
CA VAL A 374 2.89 21.30 -17.79
C VAL A 374 3.50 21.06 -19.17
N GLU A 375 3.64 22.09 -19.98
CA GLU A 375 4.31 22.01 -21.29
C GLU A 375 5.79 21.65 -21.17
#